data_dd833e7e15ace63d3d3283437d5c6aa3
#
_entry.id   dd833e7e15ace63d3d3283437d5c6aa3
#
_cell.length_a   1.000
_cell.length_b   1.000
_cell.length_c   1.000
_cell.angle_alpha   90.00
_cell.angle_beta   90.00
_cell.angle_gamma   90.00
#
_symmetry.space_group_name_H-M   'P 1'
#
loop_
_entity.id
_entity.type
_entity.pdbx_description
1 polymer ?
#
loop_
_entity_poly.entity_id
_entity_poly.type
_entity_poly.pdbx_seq_one_letter_code
_entity_poly.pdbx_strand_id
1 'polypeptide(L)'
;GRVKRYKENMAEITGPKGAHVISIYDGKVVDVKRNRITNRFDVYIAHGQYITSYANLNSVSVAKGQTVAKNSAIGVIGPAVDIQTMKTEYRLVFGIYPPAGAKKMRASDCFRK
;
A
#
# COMPACT_ATOMS: atom_id res chain seq x y z
N GLY A 1 2.05 8.93 10.26
CA GLY A 1 2.97 8.92 9.14
C GLY A 1 2.83 10.13 8.24
N ARG A 2 3.83 10.34 7.44
CA ARG A 2 3.86 11.45 6.48
C ARG A 2 3.49 10.91 5.11
N VAL A 3 2.58 11.60 4.40
CA VAL A 3 2.21 11.25 3.04
C VAL A 3 2.98 12.13 2.08
N LYS A 4 3.67 11.48 1.14
CA LYS A 4 4.38 12.17 0.07
C LYS A 4 3.81 11.71 -1.25
N ARG A 5 3.45 12.67 -2.10
CA ARG A 5 2.89 12.36 -3.40
C ARG A 5 3.98 11.83 -4.32
N TYR A 6 3.75 10.65 -4.88
CA TYR A 6 4.70 9.99 -5.75
C TYR A 6 4.29 10.08 -7.21
N LYS A 7 3.06 9.70 -7.52
CA LYS A 7 2.44 9.78 -8.84
C LYS A 7 1.00 10.20 -8.65
N GLU A 8 0.32 10.48 -9.73
CA GLU A 8 -1.08 10.89 -9.69
C GLU A 8 -1.96 9.90 -8.89
N ASN A 9 -1.71 8.59 -9.07
CA ASN A 9 -2.47 7.54 -8.42
C ASN A 9 -1.69 6.82 -7.32
N MET A 10 -0.55 7.35 -6.90
CA MET A 10 0.29 6.71 -5.90
C MET A 10 0.79 7.72 -4.88
N ALA A 11 1.03 7.26 -3.66
CA ALA A 11 1.57 8.08 -2.59
C ALA A 11 2.56 7.26 -1.76
N GLU A 12 3.61 7.90 -1.28
CA GLU A 12 4.54 7.31 -0.32
C GLU A 12 4.14 7.77 1.08
N ILE A 13 4.10 6.84 2.00
CA ILE A 13 3.75 7.11 3.39
C ILE A 13 4.88 6.59 4.26
N THR A 14 5.52 7.48 5.00
CA THR A 14 6.59 7.08 5.93
C THR A 14 5.99 6.81 7.31
N GLY A 15 6.62 5.90 8.02
CA GLY A 15 6.19 5.55 9.37
C GLY A 15 7.33 4.93 10.16
N PRO A 16 7.09 4.60 11.43
CA PRO A 16 8.12 3.97 12.26
C PRO A 16 8.35 2.51 11.87
N LYS A 17 9.54 2.01 12.18
CA LYS A 17 9.86 0.59 12.00
C LYS A 17 8.83 -0.27 12.74
N GLY A 18 8.34 -1.30 12.06
CA GLY A 18 7.37 -2.21 12.65
C GLY A 18 5.93 -1.74 12.60
N ALA A 19 5.66 -0.58 11.99
CA ALA A 19 4.30 -0.07 11.86
C ALA A 19 3.46 -1.01 11.01
N HIS A 20 2.24 -1.27 11.44
CA HIS A 20 1.29 -2.07 10.68
C HIS A 20 0.68 -1.26 9.57
N VAL A 21 0.51 -1.91 8.42
CA VAL A 21 -0.21 -1.34 7.28
C VAL A 21 -1.64 -1.87 7.36
N ILE A 22 -2.60 -0.99 7.26
CA ILE A 22 -4.02 -1.35 7.37
C ILE A 22 -4.73 -1.12 6.04
N SER A 23 -5.79 -1.90 5.82
CA SER A 23 -6.66 -1.69 4.67
C SER A 23 -7.50 -0.43 4.90
N ILE A 24 -7.58 0.44 3.89
CA ILE A 24 -8.34 1.70 4.02
C ILE A 24 -9.85 1.48 3.92
N TYR A 25 -10.28 0.40 3.28
CA TYR A 25 -11.69 0.05 3.13
C TYR A 25 -11.87 -1.46 3.20
N ASP A 26 -13.11 -1.88 3.40
CA ASP A 26 -13.47 -3.29 3.27
C ASP A 26 -13.16 -3.77 1.86
N GLY A 27 -12.68 -4.99 1.72
CA GLY A 27 -12.37 -5.52 0.41
C GLY A 27 -11.92 -6.96 0.44
N LYS A 28 -11.46 -7.43 -0.71
CA LYS A 28 -10.96 -8.79 -0.88
C LYS A 28 -9.55 -8.74 -1.46
N VAL A 29 -8.64 -9.48 -0.87
CA VAL A 29 -7.27 -9.57 -1.37
C VAL A 29 -7.29 -10.33 -2.69
N VAL A 30 -6.93 -9.65 -3.77
CA VAL A 30 -6.93 -10.26 -5.12
C VAL A 30 -5.58 -10.78 -5.50
N ASP A 31 -4.51 -10.27 -4.90
CA ASP A 31 -3.17 -10.79 -5.14
C ASP A 31 -2.22 -10.39 -4.02
N VAL A 32 -1.21 -11.24 -3.80
CA VAL A 32 -0.08 -10.95 -2.93
C VAL A 32 1.16 -11.34 -3.73
N LYS A 33 2.01 -10.37 -4.03
CA LYS A 33 3.21 -10.60 -4.83
C LYS A 33 4.45 -10.34 -4.00
N ARG A 34 5.50 -11.12 -4.25
CA ARG A 34 6.81 -10.91 -3.65
C ARG A 34 7.75 -10.39 -4.71
N ASN A 35 8.42 -9.28 -4.42
CA ASN A 35 9.46 -8.75 -5.28
C ASN A 35 10.76 -9.52 -4.99
N ARG A 36 11.27 -10.24 -5.99
CA ARG A 36 12.44 -11.09 -5.80
C ARG A 36 13.74 -10.32 -5.61
N ILE A 37 13.77 -9.08 -6.09
CA ILE A 37 14.96 -8.24 -5.97
C ILE A 37 15.07 -7.65 -4.57
N THR A 38 13.96 -7.08 -4.08
CA THR A 38 13.94 -6.40 -2.79
C THR A 38 13.54 -7.29 -1.62
N ASN A 39 12.94 -8.45 -1.92
CA ASN A 39 12.35 -9.34 -0.92
C ASN A 39 11.20 -8.70 -0.16
N ARG A 40 10.56 -7.71 -0.74
CA ARG A 40 9.39 -7.05 -0.18
C ARG A 40 8.13 -7.55 -0.83
N PHE A 41 6.99 -7.30 -0.20
CA PHE A 41 5.70 -7.79 -0.65
C PHE A 41 4.80 -6.66 -1.09
N ASP A 42 3.94 -6.96 -2.07
CA ASP A 42 2.91 -6.07 -2.55
C ASP A 42 1.56 -6.77 -2.37
N VAL A 43 0.59 -6.06 -1.79
CA VAL A 43 -0.76 -6.58 -1.59
C VAL A 43 -1.73 -5.75 -2.43
N TYR A 44 -2.63 -6.42 -3.12
CA TYR A 44 -3.66 -5.79 -3.95
C TYR A 44 -5.03 -6.17 -3.40
N ILE A 45 -5.86 -5.17 -3.12
CA ILE A 45 -7.18 -5.37 -2.51
C ILE A 45 -8.23 -4.74 -3.40
N ALA A 46 -9.25 -5.53 -3.77
CA ALA A 46 -10.38 -5.04 -4.55
C ALA A 46 -11.47 -4.52 -3.63
N HIS A 47 -11.97 -3.33 -3.94
CA HIS A 47 -13.02 -2.65 -3.19
C HIS A 47 -14.20 -2.36 -4.11
N GLY A 48 -14.77 -3.39 -4.71
CA GLY A 48 -15.83 -3.23 -5.68
C GLY A 48 -15.29 -2.75 -7.02
N GLN A 49 -15.32 -1.45 -7.26
CA GLN A 49 -14.96 -0.89 -8.57
C GLN A 49 -13.51 -0.51 -8.74
N TYR A 50 -12.71 -0.53 -7.68
CA TYR A 50 -11.32 -0.15 -7.79
C TYR A 50 -10.43 -1.04 -6.92
N ILE A 51 -9.13 -0.97 -7.19
CA ILE A 51 -8.14 -1.78 -6.48
C ILE A 51 -7.16 -0.84 -5.79
N THR A 52 -6.84 -1.13 -4.53
CA THR A 52 -5.75 -0.45 -3.83
C THR A 52 -4.55 -1.37 -3.78
N SER A 53 -3.36 -0.79 -3.85
CA SER A 53 -2.11 -1.53 -3.72
C SER A 53 -1.31 -1.01 -2.55
N TYR A 54 -0.63 -1.93 -1.88
CA TYR A 54 0.19 -1.64 -0.71
C TYR A 54 1.54 -2.29 -0.96
N ALA A 55 2.50 -1.49 -1.38
CA ALA A 55 3.80 -2.00 -1.80
C ALA A 55 4.88 -1.69 -0.78
N ASN A 56 5.98 -2.41 -0.87
CA ASN A 56 7.13 -2.29 0.02
C ASN A 56 6.83 -2.77 1.44
N LEU A 57 6.09 -3.88 1.55
CA LEU A 57 5.81 -4.48 2.86
C LEU A 57 6.92 -5.44 3.24
N ASN A 58 7.39 -5.33 4.47
CA ASN A 58 8.39 -6.23 5.02
C ASN A 58 7.82 -7.64 5.25
N SER A 59 6.56 -7.70 5.64
CA SER A 59 5.83 -8.94 5.83
C SER A 59 4.36 -8.72 5.55
N VAL A 60 3.62 -9.80 5.29
CA VAL A 60 2.19 -9.76 5.03
C VAL A 60 1.48 -10.71 5.97
N SER A 61 0.29 -10.32 6.39
CA SER A 61 -0.55 -11.12 7.28
C SER A 61 -1.83 -11.60 6.62
N VAL A 62 -1.97 -11.38 5.31
CA VAL A 62 -3.16 -11.78 4.55
C VAL A 62 -2.73 -12.63 3.36
N ALA A 63 -3.70 -13.37 2.80
CA ALA A 63 -3.46 -14.24 1.65
C ALA A 63 -4.45 -13.90 0.54
N LYS A 64 -4.10 -14.26 -0.69
CA LYS A 64 -4.97 -14.11 -1.84
C LYS A 64 -6.32 -14.80 -1.57
N GLY A 65 -7.39 -14.10 -1.85
CA GLY A 65 -8.76 -14.58 -1.65
C GLY A 65 -9.34 -14.24 -0.29
N GLN A 66 -8.56 -13.74 0.64
CA GLN A 66 -9.03 -13.38 1.96
C GLN A 66 -9.84 -12.08 1.94
N THR A 67 -10.94 -12.05 2.67
CA THR A 67 -11.72 -10.83 2.88
C THR A 67 -11.11 -10.05 4.03
N VAL A 68 -10.98 -8.75 3.87
CA VAL A 68 -10.44 -7.87 4.90
C VAL A 68 -11.43 -6.76 5.19
N ALA A 69 -11.48 -6.35 6.44
CA ALA A 69 -12.31 -5.22 6.85
C ALA A 69 -11.47 -3.95 6.90
N LYS A 70 -12.13 -2.81 6.83
CA LYS A 70 -11.49 -1.51 7.03
C LYS A 70 -10.70 -1.52 8.34
N ASN A 71 -9.49 -0.98 8.30
CA ASN A 71 -8.56 -0.90 9.42
C ASN A 71 -7.93 -2.23 9.85
N SER A 72 -8.21 -3.32 9.14
CA SER A 72 -7.53 -4.59 9.40
C SER A 72 -6.06 -4.51 9.01
N ALA A 73 -5.18 -5.07 9.82
CA ALA A 73 -3.76 -5.15 9.49
C ALA A 73 -3.56 -6.11 8.32
N ILE A 74 -2.80 -5.68 7.32
CA ILE A 74 -2.49 -6.50 6.14
C ILE A 74 -1.02 -6.83 6.04
N GLY A 75 -0.17 -6.13 6.77
CA GLY A 75 1.26 -6.37 6.76
C GLY A 75 2.00 -5.35 7.59
N VAL A 76 3.30 -5.35 7.46
CA VAL A 76 4.20 -4.45 8.18
C VAL A 76 5.01 -3.66 7.16
N ILE A 77 5.17 -2.37 7.44
CA ILE A 77 5.91 -1.43 6.59
C ILE A 77 7.36 -1.90 6.38
N GLY A 78 7.87 -1.74 5.17
CA GLY A 78 9.22 -2.17 4.83
C GLY A 78 10.22 -1.01 4.77
N PRO A 79 11.50 -1.35 4.83
CA PRO A 79 12.56 -0.35 4.76
C PRO A 79 12.80 0.13 3.34
N ALA A 80 13.30 1.36 3.24
CA ALA A 80 13.77 1.94 1.98
C ALA A 80 14.89 2.93 2.31
N VAL A 81 15.84 3.07 1.39
CA VAL A 81 16.94 4.00 1.59
C VAL A 81 16.61 5.33 0.93
N ASP A 82 16.70 6.40 1.71
CA ASP A 82 16.62 7.75 1.17
C ASP A 82 17.96 8.08 0.51
N ILE A 83 17.94 8.26 -0.79
CA ILE A 83 19.17 8.48 -1.57
C ILE A 83 19.85 9.78 -1.18
N GLN A 84 19.11 10.78 -0.80
CA GLN A 84 19.67 12.09 -0.46
C GLN A 84 20.39 12.09 0.88
N THR A 85 19.84 11.41 1.88
CA THR A 85 20.41 11.37 3.23
C THR A 85 21.18 10.09 3.49
N MET A 86 21.02 9.08 2.64
CA MET A 86 21.58 7.73 2.79
C MET A 86 21.14 7.05 4.08
N LYS A 87 20.01 7.47 4.64
CA LYS A 87 19.43 6.89 5.83
C LYS A 87 18.32 5.91 5.46
N THR A 88 18.16 4.88 6.28
CA THR A 88 17.04 3.94 6.12
C THR A 88 15.80 4.55 6.71
N GLU A 89 14.76 4.60 5.91
CA GLU A 89 13.42 4.98 6.33
C GLU A 89 12.51 3.78 6.19
N TYR A 90 11.34 3.83 6.81
CA TYR A 90 10.31 2.83 6.63
C TYR A 90 9.16 3.50 5.93
N ARG A 91 8.75 2.95 4.78
CA ARG A 91 7.72 3.59 3.97
C ARG A 91 6.84 2.55 3.27
N LEU A 92 5.61 2.98 3.03
CA LEU A 92 4.61 2.26 2.26
C LEU A 92 4.40 3.03 0.96
N VAL A 93 4.31 2.30 -0.15
CA VAL A 93 3.87 2.90 -1.41
C VAL A 93 2.43 2.45 -1.63
N PHE A 94 1.51 3.41 -1.54
CA PHE A 94 0.08 3.17 -1.69
C PHE A 94 -0.38 3.61 -3.07
N GLY A 95 -1.20 2.79 -3.73
CA GLY A 95 -1.73 3.13 -5.04
C GLY A 95 -3.22 2.84 -5.15
N ILE A 96 -3.88 3.54 -6.06
CA ILE A 96 -5.29 3.30 -6.40
C ILE A 96 -5.40 3.09 -7.89
N TYR A 97 -6.08 2.02 -8.29
CA TYR A 97 -6.27 1.67 -9.69
C TYR A 97 -7.76 1.61 -9.96
N PRO A 98 -8.33 2.61 -10.63
CA PRO A 98 -9.74 2.58 -11.00
C PRO A 98 -9.97 1.56 -12.12
N PRO A 99 -11.20 1.08 -12.30
CA PRO A 99 -11.51 0.19 -13.41
C PRO A 99 -11.33 0.90 -14.75
N ALA A 100 -11.13 0.10 -15.81
CA ALA A 100 -10.94 0.63 -17.15
C ALA A 100 -12.14 1.51 -17.53
N GLY A 101 -11.85 2.70 -18.08
CA GLY A 101 -12.87 3.66 -18.48
C GLY A 101 -13.38 4.55 -17.35
N ALA A 102 -12.96 4.31 -16.12
CA ALA A 102 -13.36 5.16 -15.00
C ALA A 102 -12.43 6.36 -14.88
N LYS A 103 -12.94 7.42 -14.25
CA LYS A 103 -12.15 8.59 -13.95
C LYS A 103 -11.07 8.22 -12.92
N LYS A 104 -9.85 8.65 -13.15
CA LYS A 104 -8.75 8.37 -12.23
C LYS A 104 -8.97 9.06 -10.89
N MET A 105 -8.68 8.34 -9.83
CA MET A 105 -8.65 8.89 -8.48
C MET A 105 -7.22 9.17 -8.07
N ARG A 106 -7.02 10.21 -7.29
CA ARG A 106 -5.71 10.49 -6.71
C ARG A 106 -5.57 9.73 -5.40
N ALA A 107 -4.39 9.14 -5.17
CA ALA A 107 -4.15 8.40 -3.94
C ALA A 107 -4.35 9.27 -2.71
N SER A 108 -3.98 10.55 -2.77
CA SER A 108 -4.15 11.47 -1.66
C SER A 108 -5.61 11.73 -1.30
N ASP A 109 -6.54 11.54 -2.24
CA ASP A 109 -7.95 11.75 -1.98
C ASP A 109 -8.52 10.72 -1.00
N CYS A 110 -7.89 9.56 -0.90
CA CYS A 110 -8.31 8.52 0.05
C CYS A 110 -8.01 8.90 1.50
N PHE A 111 -7.13 9.83 1.72
CA PHE A 111 -6.73 10.27 3.05
C PHE A 111 -7.42 11.58 3.45
N ARG A 112 -8.20 12.14 2.54
CA ARG A 112 -9.05 13.28 2.82
C ARG A 112 -10.43 12.80 3.21
N LYS A 113 -10.86 13.13 4.33
CA LYS A 113 -12.20 12.75 4.78
C LYS A 113 -12.97 13.94 5.24
#